data_6d6e2945361291ea15a7c461160f57e9
#
_entry.id   6d6e2945361291ea15a7c461160f57e9
#
_cell.length_a   1.000
_cell.length_b   1.000
_cell.length_c   1.000
_cell.angle_alpha   90.00
_cell.angle_beta   90.00
_cell.angle_gamma   90.00
#
_symmetry.space_group_name_H-M   'P 1'
#
loop_
_entity.id
_entity.type
_entity.pdbx_description
1 polymer ?
#
loop_
_entity_poly.entity_id
_entity_poly.type
_entity_poly.pdbx_seq_one_letter_code
_entity_poly.pdbx_strand_id
1 'polypeptide(L)'
;MPPIVYPAAALTGAPRSRRIIAPRREGWSGVAIMEWELRAQQWVDTHPHDEINFVFEGTLLVESDGECVELSAGDSVLVPAGSTGCYRAPEYARMLAVYGPNPDGRPSAIEGLSPLP
;
A
#
# COMPACT_ATOMS: atom_id res chain seq x y z
N MET A 1 4.86 -25.86 -13.10
CA MET A 1 5.80 -24.83 -12.58
C MET A 1 6.05 -25.08 -11.10
N PRO A 2 7.29 -25.09 -10.66
CA PRO A 2 7.55 -25.13 -9.24
C PRO A 2 7.10 -23.83 -8.57
N PRO A 3 6.80 -23.86 -7.26
CA PRO A 3 6.48 -22.65 -6.52
C PRO A 3 7.69 -21.71 -6.49
N ILE A 4 7.40 -20.41 -6.44
CA ILE A 4 8.41 -19.35 -6.37
C ILE A 4 8.43 -18.81 -4.96
N VAL A 5 9.62 -18.75 -4.34
CA VAL A 5 9.82 -18.20 -3.01
C VAL A 5 10.36 -16.78 -3.13
N TYR A 6 9.72 -15.86 -2.41
CA TYR A 6 10.21 -14.50 -2.23
C TYR A 6 10.71 -14.40 -0.78
N PRO A 7 12.02 -14.47 -0.54
CA PRO A 7 12.54 -14.55 0.83
C PRO A 7 12.32 -13.26 1.62
N ALA A 8 12.34 -13.40 2.94
CA ALA A 8 12.25 -12.25 3.83
C ALA A 8 13.39 -11.27 3.55
N ALA A 9 13.08 -9.99 3.67
CA ALA A 9 14.05 -8.91 3.51
C ALA A 9 13.69 -7.75 4.42
N ALA A 10 14.68 -6.92 4.76
CA ALA A 10 14.47 -5.75 5.58
C ALA A 10 13.65 -4.69 4.85
N LEU A 11 12.85 -3.95 5.60
CA LEU A 11 12.20 -2.74 5.10
C LEU A 11 13.21 -1.60 5.05
N THR A 12 13.18 -0.82 3.98
CA THR A 12 14.10 0.32 3.79
C THR A 12 13.33 1.51 3.20
N GLY A 13 13.94 2.69 3.23
CA GLY A 13 13.39 3.88 2.61
C GLY A 13 12.42 4.66 3.48
N ALA A 14 11.73 5.60 2.84
CA ALA A 14 10.72 6.46 3.46
C ALA A 14 9.50 6.58 2.52
N PRO A 15 8.34 5.96 2.84
CA PRO A 15 8.14 5.11 4.01
C PRO A 15 8.98 3.82 3.93
N ARG A 16 9.22 3.22 5.09
CA ARG A 16 9.93 1.94 5.14
C ARG A 16 9.11 0.88 4.43
N SER A 17 9.71 0.22 3.46
CA SER A 17 9.01 -0.74 2.60
C SER A 17 9.96 -1.73 1.98
N ARG A 18 9.42 -2.81 1.44
CA ARG A 18 10.09 -3.72 0.52
C ARG A 18 9.11 -4.21 -0.53
N ARG A 19 9.59 -4.35 -1.74
CA ARG A 19 8.80 -4.95 -2.81
C ARG A 19 9.02 -6.45 -2.81
N ILE A 20 7.93 -7.20 -2.67
CA ILE A 20 7.95 -8.66 -2.75
C ILE A 20 7.78 -9.08 -4.20
N ILE A 21 6.71 -8.62 -4.85
CA ILE A 21 6.52 -8.74 -6.30
C ILE A 21 6.46 -7.33 -6.84
N ALA A 22 7.52 -6.89 -7.50
CA ALA A 22 7.63 -5.53 -7.98
C ALA A 22 6.65 -5.25 -9.12
N PRO A 23 6.02 -4.06 -9.14
CA PRO A 23 5.26 -3.63 -10.30
C PRO A 23 6.21 -3.39 -11.48
N ARG A 24 5.73 -3.64 -12.68
CA ARG A 24 6.52 -3.42 -13.89
C ARG A 24 6.14 -2.10 -14.54
N ARG A 25 7.13 -1.35 -14.96
CA ARG A 25 6.91 -0.01 -15.52
C ARG A 25 6.04 -0.05 -16.78
N GLU A 26 6.23 -1.04 -17.60
CA GLU A 26 5.44 -1.26 -18.83
C GLU A 26 4.05 -1.84 -18.57
N GLY A 27 3.80 -2.27 -17.34
CA GLY A 27 2.54 -2.88 -16.94
C GLY A 27 2.68 -4.33 -16.49
N TRP A 28 1.66 -4.81 -15.80
CA TRP A 28 1.59 -6.19 -15.31
C TRP A 28 0.14 -6.68 -15.29
N SER A 29 -0.05 -7.99 -15.55
CA SER A 29 -1.37 -8.62 -15.63
C SER A 29 -1.81 -9.29 -14.34
N GLY A 30 -0.89 -9.55 -13.42
CA GLY A 30 -1.16 -10.13 -12.10
C GLY A 30 -1.19 -9.07 -11.02
N VAL A 31 -0.69 -9.42 -9.84
CA VAL A 31 -0.61 -8.52 -8.70
C VAL A 31 0.84 -8.13 -8.42
N ALA A 32 1.04 -6.92 -7.91
CA ALA A 32 2.25 -6.51 -7.25
C ALA A 32 1.99 -6.59 -5.74
N ILE A 33 3.02 -6.90 -4.97
CA ILE A 33 2.92 -7.07 -3.52
C ILE A 33 4.08 -6.34 -2.86
N MET A 34 3.76 -5.52 -1.87
CA MET A 34 4.78 -4.87 -1.05
C MET A 34 4.39 -4.91 0.43
N GLU A 35 5.39 -4.94 1.27
CA GLU A 35 5.24 -4.73 2.71
C GLU A 35 5.73 -3.34 3.04
N TRP A 36 5.00 -2.62 3.90
CA TRP A 36 5.35 -1.27 4.28
C TRP A 36 4.84 -0.92 5.66
N GLU A 37 5.42 0.14 6.23
CA GLU A 37 5.02 0.61 7.54
C GLU A 37 4.98 2.13 7.58
N LEU A 38 4.16 2.65 8.49
CA LEU A 38 4.06 4.06 8.84
C LEU A 38 4.24 4.21 10.34
N ARG A 39 4.90 5.29 10.75
CA ARG A 39 5.12 5.59 12.16
C ARG A 39 4.91 7.08 12.38
N ALA A 40 3.75 7.44 12.97
CA ALA A 40 3.33 8.83 13.16
C ALA A 40 3.42 9.64 11.84
N GLN A 41 2.94 9.06 10.76
CA GLN A 41 3.08 9.57 9.40
C GLN A 41 1.82 9.33 8.60
N GLN A 42 1.72 10.01 7.46
CA GLN A 42 0.69 9.74 6.47
C GLN A 42 1.31 9.58 5.08
N TRP A 43 0.63 8.82 4.24
CA TRP A 43 0.95 8.61 2.85
C TRP A 43 -0.29 8.85 2.01
N VAL A 44 -0.16 9.60 0.90
CA VAL A 44 -1.27 9.92 0.00
C VAL A 44 -0.90 9.59 -1.43
N ASP A 45 -1.73 8.82 -2.10
CA ASP A 45 -1.57 8.50 -3.51
C ASP A 45 -2.90 8.18 -4.19
N THR A 46 -2.84 8.11 -5.52
CA THR A 46 -3.97 7.70 -6.37
C THR A 46 -3.42 6.76 -7.42
N HIS A 47 -3.98 5.54 -7.48
CA HIS A 47 -3.54 4.53 -8.44
C HIS A 47 -4.58 4.28 -9.53
N PRO A 48 -4.14 3.92 -10.75
CA PRO A 48 -5.05 3.49 -11.81
C PRO A 48 -5.56 2.04 -11.62
N HIS A 49 -5.23 1.40 -10.52
CA HIS A 49 -5.60 0.02 -10.18
C HIS A 49 -6.11 -0.04 -8.74
N ASP A 50 -6.76 -1.15 -8.39
CA ASP A 50 -7.15 -1.42 -7.02
C ASP A 50 -5.92 -1.64 -6.14
N GLU A 51 -6.03 -1.28 -4.87
CA GLU A 51 -5.05 -1.59 -3.85
C GLU A 51 -5.75 -2.10 -2.60
N ILE A 52 -5.31 -3.27 -2.14
CA ILE A 52 -5.77 -3.85 -0.88
C ILE A 52 -4.61 -3.78 0.11
N ASN A 53 -4.88 -3.28 1.31
CA ASN A 53 -3.92 -3.34 2.41
C ASN A 53 -4.46 -4.23 3.52
N PHE A 54 -3.65 -5.18 3.93
CA PHE A 54 -3.88 -6.02 5.11
C PHE A 54 -2.99 -5.50 6.25
N VAL A 55 -3.58 -5.24 7.40
CA VAL A 55 -2.85 -4.74 8.57
C VAL A 55 -2.32 -5.91 9.39
N PHE A 56 -1.00 -5.99 9.54
CA PHE A 56 -0.35 -7.00 10.40
C PHE A 56 -0.24 -6.54 11.84
N GLU A 57 0.12 -5.27 12.03
CA GLU A 57 0.38 -4.70 13.35
C GLU A 57 -0.10 -3.25 13.40
N GLY A 58 -0.48 -2.82 14.61
CA GLY A 58 -0.83 -1.44 14.87
C GLY A 58 -2.22 -1.04 14.41
N THR A 59 -2.40 0.25 14.19
CA THR A 59 -3.68 0.85 13.79
C THR A 59 -3.47 1.74 12.58
N LEU A 60 -4.27 1.52 11.55
CA LEU A 60 -4.24 2.30 10.32
C LEU A 60 -5.58 3.01 10.11
N LEU A 61 -5.52 4.29 9.80
CA LEU A 61 -6.67 5.06 9.35
C LEU A 61 -6.55 5.23 7.84
N VAL A 62 -7.61 4.92 7.11
CA VAL A 62 -7.65 5.10 5.66
C VAL A 62 -8.84 5.98 5.29
N GLU A 63 -8.55 7.08 4.61
CA GLU A 63 -9.57 8.00 4.12
C GLU A 63 -9.56 7.99 2.60
N SER A 64 -10.74 7.85 2.02
CA SER A 64 -10.96 7.90 0.58
C SER A 64 -12.40 8.33 0.32
N ASP A 65 -12.61 9.19 -0.68
CA ASP A 65 -13.93 9.70 -1.07
C ASP A 65 -14.74 10.26 0.12
N GLY A 66 -14.06 10.96 1.02
CA GLY A 66 -14.68 11.61 2.17
C GLY A 66 -15.04 10.70 3.34
N GLU A 67 -14.71 9.41 3.26
CA GLU A 67 -14.94 8.45 4.33
C GLU A 67 -13.60 8.01 4.94
N CYS A 68 -13.55 7.95 6.26
CA CYS A 68 -12.40 7.47 7.01
C CYS A 68 -12.78 6.20 7.76
N VAL A 69 -11.97 5.15 7.58
CA VAL A 69 -12.13 3.88 8.29
C VAL A 69 -10.90 3.64 9.17
N GLU A 70 -11.13 2.97 10.28
CA GLU A 70 -10.07 2.57 11.21
C GLU A 70 -9.88 1.06 11.12
N LEU A 71 -8.62 0.63 10.95
CA LEU A 71 -8.26 -0.77 10.85
C LEU A 71 -7.31 -1.17 11.96
N SER A 72 -7.60 -2.32 12.55
CA SER A 72 -6.71 -2.99 13.51
C SER A 72 -6.04 -4.18 12.86
N ALA A 73 -5.06 -4.77 13.53
CA ALA A 73 -4.38 -5.98 13.05
C ALA A 73 -5.39 -7.06 12.65
N GLY A 74 -5.24 -7.60 11.46
CA GLY A 74 -6.14 -8.60 10.87
C GLY A 74 -7.20 -8.03 9.94
N ASP A 75 -7.44 -6.73 9.97
CA ASP A 75 -8.37 -6.08 9.05
C ASP A 75 -7.73 -5.80 7.70
N SER A 76 -8.58 -5.68 6.68
CA SER A 76 -8.16 -5.31 5.33
C SER A 76 -9.05 -4.21 4.77
N VAL A 77 -8.50 -3.43 3.85
CA VAL A 77 -9.22 -2.34 3.18
C VAL A 77 -8.89 -2.36 1.69
N LEU A 78 -9.90 -2.11 0.87
CA LEU A 78 -9.74 -1.91 -0.57
C LEU A 78 -9.94 -0.42 -0.88
N VAL A 79 -8.95 0.19 -1.50
CA VAL A 79 -9.08 1.51 -2.14
C VAL A 79 -9.21 1.27 -3.64
N PRO A 80 -10.37 1.57 -4.24
CA PRO A 80 -10.61 1.28 -5.65
C PRO A 80 -9.74 2.09 -6.59
N ALA A 81 -9.53 1.57 -7.79
CA ALA A 81 -8.86 2.27 -8.87
C ALA A 81 -9.44 3.66 -9.08
N GLY A 82 -8.58 4.66 -9.20
CA GLY A 82 -8.96 6.05 -9.42
C GLY A 82 -9.30 6.85 -8.17
N SER A 83 -9.43 6.19 -7.01
CA SER A 83 -9.69 6.87 -5.74
C SER A 83 -8.38 7.27 -5.07
N THR A 84 -8.36 8.47 -4.49
CA THR A 84 -7.22 8.91 -3.70
C THR A 84 -7.30 8.27 -2.31
N GLY A 85 -6.24 7.58 -1.91
CA GLY A 85 -6.12 7.02 -0.57
C GLY A 85 -5.21 7.86 0.30
N CYS A 86 -5.66 8.18 1.50
CA CYS A 86 -4.85 8.80 2.54
C CYS A 86 -4.70 7.80 3.68
N TYR A 87 -3.48 7.34 3.90
CA TYR A 87 -3.14 6.32 4.90
C TYR A 87 -2.43 7.00 6.05
N ARG A 88 -2.97 6.85 7.27
CA ARG A 88 -2.41 7.47 8.46
C ARG A 88 -2.18 6.44 9.54
N ALA A 89 -1.01 6.47 10.14
CA ALA A 89 -0.73 5.70 11.36
C ALA A 89 -0.46 6.69 12.49
N PRO A 90 -1.40 6.88 13.44
CA PRO A 90 -1.18 7.79 14.56
C PRO A 90 0.05 7.44 15.38
N GLU A 91 0.33 6.16 15.55
CA GLU A 91 1.52 5.66 16.24
C GLU A 91 2.34 4.77 15.32
N TYR A 92 1.77 3.65 14.91
CA TYR A 92 2.43 2.65 14.09
C TYR A 92 1.42 1.78 13.36
N ALA A 93 1.73 1.42 12.12
CA ALA A 93 1.03 0.37 11.38
C ALA A 93 2.00 -0.31 10.41
N ARG A 94 1.87 -1.63 10.28
CA ARG A 94 2.58 -2.43 9.29
C ARG A 94 1.57 -3.18 8.43
N MET A 95 1.72 -3.06 7.12
CA MET A 95 0.76 -3.53 6.14
C MET A 95 1.39 -4.38 5.06
N LEU A 96 0.59 -5.27 4.49
CA LEU A 96 0.85 -5.89 3.21
C LEU A 96 -0.08 -5.26 2.18
N ALA A 97 0.51 -4.65 1.15
CA ALA A 97 -0.25 -4.07 0.04
C ALA A 97 -0.23 -5.06 -1.14
N VAL A 98 -1.41 -5.30 -1.70
CA VAL A 98 -1.61 -6.11 -2.91
C VAL A 98 -2.33 -5.23 -3.91
N TYR A 99 -1.74 -5.00 -5.08
CA TYR A 99 -2.30 -4.05 -6.03
C TYR A 99 -2.09 -4.47 -7.48
N GLY A 100 -2.97 -4.00 -8.32
CA GLY A 100 -3.04 -4.34 -9.74
C GLY A 100 -4.34 -5.09 -10.06
N PRO A 101 -4.47 -5.59 -11.31
CA PRO A 101 -3.50 -5.45 -12.39
C PRO A 101 -3.41 -4.03 -12.96
N ASN A 102 -2.34 -3.75 -13.67
CA ASN A 102 -2.16 -2.50 -14.42
C ASN A 102 -1.51 -2.83 -15.76
N PRO A 103 -2.26 -3.46 -16.67
CA PRO A 103 -1.68 -4.03 -17.90
C PRO A 103 -1.06 -3.00 -18.84
N ASP A 104 -1.54 -1.76 -18.80
CA ASP A 104 -1.06 -0.68 -19.68
C ASP A 104 0.06 0.15 -19.06
N GLY A 105 0.47 -0.16 -17.81
CA GLY A 105 1.52 0.58 -17.14
C GLY A 105 1.17 2.04 -16.89
N ARG A 106 -0.10 2.34 -16.59
CA ARG A 106 -0.52 3.71 -16.31
C ARG A 106 0.17 4.21 -15.05
N PRO A 107 0.57 5.50 -15.02
CA PRO A 107 1.24 6.04 -13.85
C PRO A 107 0.27 6.29 -12.69
N SER A 108 0.80 6.18 -11.48
CA SER A 108 0.12 6.63 -10.25
C SER A 108 0.44 8.10 -9.99
N ALA A 109 -0.46 8.79 -9.29
CA ALA A 109 -0.20 10.12 -8.78
C ALA A 109 0.20 10.00 -7.31
N ILE A 110 1.44 10.36 -6.99
CA ILE A 110 1.99 10.23 -5.64
C ILE A 110 2.11 11.61 -5.01
N GLU A 111 1.34 11.88 -3.96
CA GLU A 111 1.55 13.07 -3.13
C GLU A 111 2.60 12.80 -2.07
N GLY A 112 2.70 11.56 -1.61
CA GLY A 112 3.82 11.05 -0.85
C GLY A 112 3.65 11.08 0.66
N LEU A 113 4.79 10.97 1.32
CA LEU A 113 4.91 10.85 2.77
C LEU A 113 4.99 12.23 3.42
N SER A 114 4.27 12.39 4.52
CA SER A 114 4.39 13.58 5.37
C SER A 114 4.17 13.20 6.83
N PRO A 115 4.68 14.03 7.77
CA PRO A 115 4.33 13.83 9.18
C PRO A 115 2.84 14.12 9.39
N LEU A 116 2.27 13.56 10.45
CA LEU A 116 0.91 13.91 10.85
C LEU A 116 0.86 15.37 11.34
N PRO A 117 -0.25 16.08 11.03
CA PRO A 117 -0.43 17.45 11.51
C PRO A 117 -0.60 17.53 13.03
#